data_d357c7aed712bb358bd7a4ea6457cb03
#
_entry.id   d357c7aed712bb358bd7a4ea6457cb03
#
_cell.length_a   1.000
_cell.length_b   1.000
_cell.length_c   1.000
_cell.angle_alpha   90.00
_cell.angle_beta   90.00
_cell.angle_gamma   90.00
#
_symmetry.space_group_name_H-M   'P 1'
#
loop_
_entity.id
_entity.type
_entity.pdbx_description
1 polymer ?
#
loop_
_entity_poly.entity_id
_entity_poly.type
_entity_poly.pdbx_seq_one_letter_code
_entity_poly.pdbx_strand_id
1 'polypeptide(L)'
;MRKFIQTIQNIWKIEDLRQRLLTTILFVLIYRFGSFVVLPGIDPTALSALQAQTAGGLMALLDMFSGGAFSNASIFALGIMPYISASIVIQLLTIAVPYFQKMQKEGESGRQKMNQITRYLTVAILLFQGPSYLVNLSVQMAQAGQAVAVGFNWFTISSTILLCAGSMFVMWLGERITDRGIGNGISFIILIGIIARFPAAIIQEFSSRLNEGGGLMVFILEIIVLLFVFAFAILLVQGTRRIPVQYAKRMVGNKQYGGVRQYIPLKVNAANVMPIIFAQAIMFIPIALAGFSTSEAGAFTRAFMNNDGFWYNAVFALLIIVFTYFYTAIIINPVQMAENLKLNNGFIPGVKPGKKTAEYIDSIMTRLTLPGSCLLALIAVLPAFARLFGVSMGFAQFFGGTSLLIMVGVILDTLQQIESKLLERHYDGFYESGMRIKGRSAMAY
;
A
#
# COMPACT_ATOMS: atom_id res chain seq x y z
N MET A 1 -23.99 14.02 -9.81
CA MET A 1 -24.63 13.68 -8.53
C MET A 1 -25.63 12.52 -8.64
N ARG A 2 -26.66 12.55 -9.53
CA ARG A 2 -27.66 11.44 -9.63
C ARG A 2 -27.03 10.06 -9.89
N LYS A 3 -26.05 9.94 -10.80
CA LYS A 3 -25.35 8.66 -11.06
C LYS A 3 -24.60 8.13 -9.83
N PHE A 4 -23.95 9.00 -9.06
CA PHE A 4 -23.23 8.62 -7.85
C PHE A 4 -24.18 8.09 -6.76
N ILE A 5 -25.31 8.77 -6.54
CA ILE A 5 -26.34 8.33 -5.60
C ILE A 5 -26.94 6.99 -6.04
N GLN A 6 -27.20 6.82 -7.34
CA GLN A 6 -27.69 5.54 -7.89
C GLN A 6 -26.67 4.40 -7.69
N THR A 7 -25.38 4.68 -7.88
CA THR A 7 -24.31 3.68 -7.65
C THR A 7 -24.28 3.26 -6.18
N ILE A 8 -24.34 4.20 -5.24
CA ILE A 8 -24.41 3.90 -3.81
C ILE A 8 -25.66 3.10 -3.47
N GLN A 9 -26.83 3.47 -4.01
CA GLN A 9 -28.06 2.72 -3.80
C GLN A 9 -27.99 1.29 -4.36
N ASN A 10 -27.35 1.10 -5.51
CA ASN A 10 -27.15 -0.22 -6.10
C ASN A 10 -26.19 -1.08 -5.27
N ILE A 11 -25.11 -0.49 -4.75
CA ILE A 11 -24.18 -1.15 -3.81
C ILE A 11 -24.93 -1.63 -2.57
N TRP A 12 -25.82 -0.80 -2.02
CA TRP A 12 -26.57 -1.11 -0.79
C TRP A 12 -27.66 -2.17 -0.98
N LYS A 13 -28.17 -2.32 -2.20
CA LYS A 13 -29.16 -3.35 -2.57
C LYS A 13 -28.56 -4.76 -2.66
N ILE A 14 -27.26 -4.89 -2.90
CA ILE A 14 -26.58 -6.17 -2.99
C ILE A 14 -26.20 -6.63 -1.57
N GLU A 15 -26.83 -7.70 -1.09
CA GLU A 15 -26.67 -8.15 0.28
C GLU A 15 -25.23 -8.59 0.62
N ASP A 16 -24.58 -9.35 -0.25
CA ASP A 16 -23.18 -9.78 -0.07
C ASP A 16 -22.23 -8.58 0.01
N LEU A 17 -22.38 -7.60 -0.88
CA LEU A 17 -21.53 -6.43 -0.92
C LEU A 17 -21.76 -5.52 0.31
N ARG A 18 -23.04 -5.39 0.73
CA ARG A 18 -23.39 -4.67 1.97
C ARG A 18 -22.78 -5.32 3.20
N GLN A 19 -22.86 -6.65 3.33
CA GLN A 19 -22.26 -7.37 4.46
C GLN A 19 -20.74 -7.20 4.50
N ARG A 20 -20.06 -7.29 3.35
CA ARG A 20 -18.61 -7.07 3.26
C ARG A 20 -18.20 -5.65 3.62
N LEU A 21 -18.97 -4.64 3.17
CA LEU A 21 -18.73 -3.25 3.54
C LEU A 21 -18.91 -3.03 5.05
N LEU A 22 -20.00 -3.52 5.62
CA LEU A 22 -20.27 -3.41 7.06
C LEU A 22 -19.18 -4.11 7.89
N THR A 23 -18.75 -5.29 7.47
CA THR A 23 -17.64 -6.02 8.11
C THR A 23 -16.35 -5.22 8.05
N THR A 24 -16.03 -4.61 6.90
CA THR A 24 -14.84 -3.76 6.74
C THR A 24 -14.90 -2.55 7.67
N ILE A 25 -16.04 -1.85 7.71
CA ILE A 25 -16.24 -0.69 8.58
C ILE A 25 -16.10 -1.09 10.05
N LEU A 26 -16.69 -2.22 10.46
CA LEU A 26 -16.60 -2.72 11.83
C LEU A 26 -15.14 -2.97 12.25
N PHE A 27 -14.36 -3.66 11.41
CA PHE A 27 -12.95 -3.94 11.70
C PHE A 27 -12.09 -2.66 11.73
N VAL A 28 -12.39 -1.69 10.87
CA VAL A 28 -11.76 -0.37 10.90
C VAL A 28 -12.07 0.36 12.20
N LEU A 29 -13.30 0.33 12.68
CA LEU A 29 -13.68 0.94 13.96
C LEU A 29 -12.93 0.30 15.14
N ILE A 30 -12.80 -1.03 15.14
CA ILE A 30 -12.02 -1.76 16.17
C ILE A 30 -10.55 -1.31 16.13
N TYR A 31 -9.95 -1.24 14.93
CA TYR A 31 -8.58 -0.75 14.76
C TYR A 31 -8.41 0.69 15.27
N ARG A 32 -9.32 1.58 14.91
CA ARG A 32 -9.27 2.99 15.35
C ARG A 32 -9.45 3.13 16.86
N PHE A 33 -10.38 2.39 17.45
CA PHE A 33 -10.55 2.37 18.89
C PHE A 33 -9.26 1.93 19.61
N GLY A 34 -8.65 0.84 19.17
CA GLY A 34 -7.40 0.35 19.76
C GLY A 34 -6.20 1.30 19.60
N SER A 35 -6.20 2.17 18.57
CA SER A 35 -5.13 3.16 18.40
C SER A 35 -5.15 4.28 19.46
N PHE A 36 -6.23 4.42 20.22
CA PHE A 36 -6.34 5.37 21.34
C PHE A 36 -6.12 4.73 22.71
N VAL A 37 -6.03 3.39 22.78
CA VAL A 37 -5.78 2.68 24.04
C VAL A 37 -4.28 2.74 24.36
N VAL A 38 -3.92 3.62 25.29
CA VAL A 38 -2.54 3.84 25.72
C VAL A 38 -1.98 2.64 26.46
N LEU A 39 -0.68 2.37 26.34
CA LEU A 39 0.02 1.31 27.08
C LEU A 39 -0.10 1.56 28.59
N PRO A 40 -0.38 0.53 29.40
CA PRO A 40 -0.44 0.64 30.84
C PRO A 40 0.87 1.15 31.41
N GLY A 41 0.80 2.15 32.31
CA GLY A 41 1.97 2.76 32.92
C GLY A 41 2.53 4.00 32.22
N ILE A 42 1.90 4.47 31.15
CA ILE A 42 2.22 5.74 30.49
C ILE A 42 1.13 6.77 30.80
N ASP A 43 1.56 7.97 31.21
CA ASP A 43 0.62 9.05 31.49
C ASP A 43 0.17 9.72 30.17
N PRO A 44 -1.15 9.75 29.86
CA PRO A 44 -1.67 10.39 28.67
C PRO A 44 -1.37 11.89 28.56
N THR A 45 -1.17 12.58 29.70
CA THR A 45 -0.89 14.03 29.72
C THR A 45 0.48 14.36 29.15
N ALA A 46 1.46 13.46 29.29
CA ALA A 46 2.80 13.60 28.74
C ALA A 46 2.86 13.40 27.22
N LEU A 47 1.85 12.76 26.64
CA LEU A 47 1.81 12.43 25.21
C LEU A 47 1.65 13.66 24.30
N SER A 48 1.07 14.75 24.79
CA SER A 48 0.96 16.00 24.03
C SER A 48 2.33 16.62 23.71
N ALA A 49 3.28 16.54 24.66
CA ALA A 49 4.66 16.96 24.44
C ALA A 49 5.39 16.05 23.46
N LEU A 50 5.09 14.76 23.51
CA LEU A 50 5.63 13.74 22.60
C LEU A 50 5.16 13.96 21.15
N GLN A 51 3.89 14.30 20.96
CA GLN A 51 3.32 14.61 19.65
C GLN A 51 4.01 15.79 18.98
N ALA A 52 4.36 16.81 19.75
CA ALA A 52 5.09 17.98 19.23
C ALA A 52 6.52 17.60 18.78
N GLN A 53 7.19 16.69 19.48
CA GLN A 53 8.54 16.23 19.13
C GLN A 53 8.56 15.20 17.99
N THR A 54 7.54 14.34 17.90
CA THR A 54 7.42 13.34 16.82
C THR A 54 6.92 13.94 15.50
N ALA A 55 6.54 15.23 15.49
CA ALA A 55 6.11 15.91 14.26
C ALA A 55 7.20 16.02 13.19
N GLY A 56 8.45 15.65 13.49
CA GLY A 56 9.60 15.74 12.60
C GLY A 56 10.28 14.40 12.31
N GLY A 57 10.88 14.27 11.14
CA GLY A 57 11.74 13.15 10.77
C GLY A 57 11.04 11.82 10.51
N LEU A 58 11.76 10.73 10.74
CA LEU A 58 11.31 9.36 10.50
C LEU A 58 10.13 8.96 11.40
N MET A 59 10.10 9.49 12.63
CA MET A 59 9.02 9.19 13.59
C MET A 59 7.66 9.65 13.08
N ALA A 60 7.61 10.76 12.36
CA ALA A 60 6.39 11.24 11.73
C ALA A 60 5.86 10.27 10.65
N LEU A 61 6.74 9.59 9.91
CA LEU A 61 6.34 8.57 8.94
C LEU A 61 5.75 7.33 9.64
N LEU A 62 6.41 6.83 10.69
CA LEU A 62 5.89 5.69 11.47
C LEU A 62 4.53 6.03 12.10
N ASP A 63 4.41 7.24 12.64
CA ASP A 63 3.17 7.73 13.24
C ASP A 63 2.05 7.86 12.20
N MET A 64 2.37 8.28 10.98
CA MET A 64 1.42 8.36 9.89
C MET A 64 0.91 6.99 9.45
N PHE A 65 1.77 5.99 9.32
CA PHE A 65 1.38 4.62 8.98
C PHE A 65 0.58 3.93 10.09
N SER A 66 0.86 4.25 11.34
CA SER A 66 0.09 3.75 12.48
C SER A 66 -1.19 4.56 12.75
N GLY A 67 -1.42 5.66 11.99
CA GLY A 67 -2.59 6.52 12.13
C GLY A 67 -2.66 7.26 13.48
N GLY A 68 -1.49 7.62 14.05
CA GLY A 68 -1.38 8.28 15.33
C GLY A 68 -1.18 7.34 16.53
N ALA A 69 -1.21 6.03 16.30
CA ALA A 69 -1.03 5.06 17.37
C ALA A 69 0.39 5.09 17.96
N PHE A 70 1.38 5.42 17.14
CA PHE A 70 2.78 5.55 17.56
C PHE A 70 2.99 6.71 18.53
N SER A 71 2.52 7.91 18.19
CA SER A 71 2.62 9.11 19.02
C SER A 71 1.72 9.05 20.25
N ASN A 72 0.63 8.28 20.21
CA ASN A 72 -0.24 8.03 21.35
C ASN A 72 0.27 6.93 22.29
N ALA A 73 1.46 6.37 22.05
CA ALA A 73 2.00 5.23 22.79
C ALA A 73 0.95 4.13 23.04
N SER A 74 0.17 3.82 22.01
CA SER A 74 -0.94 2.88 22.13
C SER A 74 -0.47 1.42 22.04
N ILE A 75 -1.36 0.49 22.36
CA ILE A 75 -1.14 -0.96 22.18
C ILE A 75 -0.84 -1.28 20.71
N PHE A 76 -1.34 -0.48 19.75
CA PHE A 76 -1.10 -0.63 18.32
C PHE A 76 0.03 0.29 17.80
N ALA A 77 0.91 0.79 18.67
CA ALA A 77 1.95 1.74 18.29
C ALA A 77 2.85 1.26 17.15
N LEU A 78 3.25 0.00 17.13
CA LEU A 78 4.04 -0.59 16.05
C LEU A 78 3.21 -0.90 14.80
N GLY A 79 1.89 -0.94 14.93
CA GLY A 79 0.96 -1.14 13.84
C GLY A 79 1.24 -2.40 13.02
N ILE A 80 1.16 -2.24 11.69
CA ILE A 80 1.37 -3.32 10.72
C ILE A 80 2.80 -3.35 10.14
N MET A 81 3.66 -2.38 10.50
CA MET A 81 5.02 -2.24 9.93
C MET A 81 5.90 -3.47 10.12
N PRO A 82 5.95 -4.16 11.28
CA PRO A 82 6.74 -5.37 11.45
C PRO A 82 6.33 -6.50 10.50
N TYR A 83 5.02 -6.63 10.25
CA TYR A 83 4.51 -7.61 9.28
C TYR A 83 4.91 -7.27 7.84
N ILE A 84 4.85 -5.98 7.46
CA ILE A 84 5.30 -5.55 6.14
C ILE A 84 6.77 -5.87 5.95
N SER A 85 7.62 -5.55 6.94
CA SER A 85 9.05 -5.87 6.90
C SER A 85 9.30 -7.38 6.78
N ALA A 86 8.59 -8.21 7.53
CA ALA A 86 8.67 -9.66 7.44
C ALA A 86 8.23 -10.17 6.05
N SER A 87 7.13 -9.66 5.53
CA SER A 87 6.61 -10.01 4.19
C SER A 87 7.62 -9.67 3.09
N ILE A 88 8.27 -8.50 3.20
CA ILE A 88 9.33 -8.06 2.30
C ILE A 88 10.51 -9.05 2.31
N VAL A 89 10.98 -9.41 3.50
CA VAL A 89 12.10 -10.38 3.64
C VAL A 89 11.73 -11.72 3.00
N ILE A 90 10.55 -12.25 3.25
CA ILE A 90 10.09 -13.51 2.66
C ILE A 90 9.97 -13.42 1.13
N GLN A 91 9.48 -12.31 0.58
CA GLN A 91 9.41 -12.10 -0.86
C GLN A 91 10.81 -12.04 -1.50
N LEU A 92 11.78 -11.38 -0.86
CA LEU A 92 13.16 -11.37 -1.33
C LEU A 92 13.79 -12.78 -1.25
N LEU A 93 13.54 -13.51 -0.17
CA LEU A 93 14.00 -14.91 -0.01
C LEU A 93 13.38 -15.84 -1.07
N THR A 94 12.15 -15.58 -1.50
CA THR A 94 11.50 -16.34 -2.57
C THR A 94 12.25 -16.23 -3.90
N ILE A 95 13.00 -15.16 -4.11
CA ILE A 95 13.80 -14.97 -5.33
C ILE A 95 15.20 -15.54 -5.14
N ALA A 96 15.81 -15.32 -3.97
CA ALA A 96 17.19 -15.69 -3.70
C ALA A 96 17.38 -17.18 -3.38
N VAL A 97 16.38 -17.82 -2.75
CA VAL A 97 16.51 -19.17 -2.18
C VAL A 97 15.61 -20.17 -2.92
N PRO A 98 16.17 -21.23 -3.55
CA PRO A 98 15.39 -22.20 -4.33
C PRO A 98 14.31 -22.94 -3.52
N TYR A 99 14.47 -23.06 -2.21
CA TYR A 99 13.48 -23.66 -1.31
C TYR A 99 12.15 -22.88 -1.31
N PHE A 100 12.23 -21.55 -1.16
CA PHE A 100 11.03 -20.69 -1.21
C PHE A 100 10.44 -20.61 -2.62
N GLN A 101 11.26 -20.68 -3.67
CA GLN A 101 10.77 -20.75 -5.05
C GLN A 101 9.94 -22.01 -5.30
N LYS A 102 10.35 -23.17 -4.78
CA LYS A 102 9.58 -24.41 -4.87
C LYS A 102 8.24 -24.27 -4.15
N MET A 103 8.27 -23.72 -2.95
CA MET A 103 7.08 -23.49 -2.12
C MET A 103 6.09 -22.57 -2.82
N GLN A 104 6.55 -21.52 -3.51
CA GLN A 104 5.68 -20.65 -4.32
C GLN A 104 5.00 -21.40 -5.49
N LYS A 105 5.68 -22.39 -6.09
CA LYS A 105 5.14 -23.22 -7.17
C LYS A 105 4.15 -24.29 -6.69
N GLU A 106 4.13 -24.64 -5.41
CA GLU A 106 3.19 -25.59 -4.81
C GLU A 106 1.75 -25.07 -4.72
N GLY A 107 1.47 -23.84 -5.16
CA GLY A 107 0.14 -23.25 -5.18
C GLY A 107 -0.36 -22.85 -3.79
N GLU A 108 -1.63 -23.19 -3.48
CA GLU A 108 -2.28 -22.72 -2.24
C GLU A 108 -1.63 -23.26 -0.96
N SER A 109 -1.19 -24.53 -0.95
CA SER A 109 -0.49 -25.12 0.19
C SER A 109 0.84 -24.41 0.47
N GLY A 110 1.60 -24.07 -0.58
CA GLY A 110 2.84 -23.31 -0.44
C GLY A 110 2.62 -21.90 0.06
N ARG A 111 1.57 -21.22 -0.41
CA ARG A 111 1.19 -19.88 0.09
C ARG A 111 0.84 -19.89 1.58
N GLN A 112 0.10 -20.89 2.06
CA GLN A 112 -0.22 -21.03 3.49
C GLN A 112 1.04 -21.21 4.34
N LYS A 113 1.99 -22.06 3.91
CA LYS A 113 3.29 -22.22 4.59
C LYS A 113 4.10 -20.92 4.60
N MET A 114 4.16 -20.20 3.47
CA MET A 114 4.83 -18.90 3.40
C MET A 114 4.22 -17.89 4.35
N ASN A 115 2.90 -17.82 4.43
CA ASN A 115 2.19 -16.94 5.37
C ASN A 115 2.51 -17.30 6.83
N GLN A 116 2.61 -18.60 7.17
CA GLN A 116 3.00 -19.01 8.52
C GLN A 116 4.44 -18.58 8.86
N ILE A 117 5.39 -18.76 7.92
CA ILE A 117 6.78 -18.31 8.12
C ILE A 117 6.83 -16.78 8.28
N THR A 118 6.05 -16.04 7.50
CA THR A 118 5.93 -14.58 7.63
C THR A 118 5.44 -14.19 9.02
N ARG A 119 4.44 -14.89 9.57
CA ARG A 119 3.93 -14.63 10.93
C ARG A 119 4.99 -14.89 12.00
N TYR A 120 5.75 -15.99 11.93
CA TYR A 120 6.84 -16.27 12.86
C TYR A 120 7.94 -15.21 12.78
N LEU A 121 8.31 -14.82 11.57
CA LEU A 121 9.30 -13.76 11.35
C LEU A 121 8.79 -12.41 11.89
N THR A 122 7.50 -12.11 11.73
CA THR A 122 6.87 -10.91 12.31
C THR A 122 7.02 -10.88 13.82
N VAL A 123 6.75 -12.01 14.51
CA VAL A 123 6.92 -12.10 15.97
C VAL A 123 8.38 -11.89 16.36
N ALA A 124 9.32 -12.48 15.63
CA ALA A 124 10.75 -12.29 15.88
C ALA A 124 11.14 -10.80 15.75
N ILE A 125 10.71 -10.13 14.68
CA ILE A 125 10.96 -8.69 14.46
C ILE A 125 10.34 -7.86 15.60
N LEU A 126 9.12 -8.18 16.04
CA LEU A 126 8.43 -7.48 17.11
C LEU A 126 9.17 -7.57 18.46
N LEU A 127 9.77 -8.73 18.75
CA LEU A 127 10.57 -8.91 19.97
C LEU A 127 11.82 -8.02 20.01
N PHE A 128 12.37 -7.65 18.85
CA PHE A 128 13.46 -6.68 18.75
C PHE A 128 12.95 -5.23 18.69
N GLN A 129 11.92 -4.94 17.93
CA GLN A 129 11.39 -3.58 17.76
C GLN A 129 10.64 -3.08 19.00
N GLY A 130 9.98 -3.96 19.76
CA GLY A 130 9.22 -3.58 20.95
C GLY A 130 10.08 -2.89 22.01
N PRO A 131 11.17 -3.52 22.49
CA PRO A 131 12.09 -2.89 23.42
C PRO A 131 12.74 -1.62 22.86
N SER A 132 13.13 -1.62 21.57
CA SER A 132 13.71 -0.44 20.92
C SER A 132 12.73 0.75 20.91
N TYR A 133 11.44 0.50 20.65
CA TYR A 133 10.40 1.51 20.74
C TYR A 133 10.25 2.07 22.15
N LEU A 134 10.23 1.21 23.18
CA LEU A 134 10.10 1.60 24.57
C LEU A 134 11.29 2.43 25.05
N VAL A 135 12.51 2.08 24.66
CA VAL A 135 13.72 2.87 24.94
C VAL A 135 13.61 4.25 24.30
N ASN A 136 13.21 4.32 23.03
CA ASN A 136 13.02 5.60 22.34
C ASN A 136 11.94 6.45 23.02
N LEU A 137 10.82 5.85 23.38
CA LEU A 137 9.73 6.50 24.11
C LEU A 137 10.22 7.07 25.44
N SER A 138 11.02 6.33 26.20
CA SER A 138 11.55 6.80 27.48
C SER A 138 12.51 7.96 27.34
N VAL A 139 13.39 7.94 26.32
CA VAL A 139 14.30 9.06 26.04
C VAL A 139 13.50 10.33 25.70
N GLN A 140 12.46 10.21 24.89
CA GLN A 140 11.61 11.34 24.54
C GLN A 140 10.81 11.87 25.74
N MET A 141 10.28 10.99 26.58
CA MET A 141 9.57 11.39 27.80
C MET A 141 10.51 12.03 28.85
N ALA A 142 11.75 11.53 28.95
CA ALA A 142 12.76 12.15 29.81
C ALA A 142 13.12 13.59 29.38
N GLN A 143 13.15 13.85 28.07
CA GLN A 143 13.33 15.21 27.52
C GLN A 143 12.13 16.11 27.81
N ALA A 144 10.93 15.55 27.97
CA ALA A 144 9.72 16.26 28.38
C ALA A 144 9.60 16.43 29.91
N GLY A 145 10.62 16.06 30.68
CA GLY A 145 10.66 16.21 32.15
C GLY A 145 9.91 15.13 32.94
N GLN A 146 9.50 14.04 32.28
CA GLN A 146 8.85 12.92 32.92
C GLN A 146 9.72 11.67 32.79
N ALA A 147 10.19 11.13 33.90
CA ALA A 147 10.99 9.92 33.93
C ALA A 147 10.10 8.68 33.92
N VAL A 148 10.03 8.00 32.80
CA VAL A 148 9.58 6.59 32.76
C VAL A 148 10.82 5.75 33.03
N ALA A 149 10.80 5.00 34.15
CA ALA A 149 11.88 4.08 34.49
C ALA A 149 11.95 2.93 33.48
N VAL A 150 12.67 3.14 32.37
CA VAL A 150 12.99 2.06 31.44
C VAL A 150 14.32 1.46 31.86
N GLY A 151 14.21 0.54 32.80
CA GLY A 151 15.21 -0.48 33.04
C GLY A 151 14.67 -1.82 32.53
N PHE A 152 15.45 -2.89 32.69
CA PHE A 152 14.99 -4.28 32.44
C PHE A 152 13.96 -4.69 33.53
N ASN A 153 12.84 -3.98 33.56
CA ASN A 153 11.81 -4.05 34.58
C ASN A 153 10.58 -4.79 34.01
N TRP A 154 9.73 -5.28 34.87
CA TRP A 154 8.44 -5.87 34.52
C TRP A 154 7.63 -5.04 33.54
N PHE A 155 7.75 -3.72 33.61
CA PHE A 155 7.12 -2.78 32.69
C PHE A 155 7.59 -3.00 31.23
N THR A 156 8.90 -3.12 30.99
CA THR A 156 9.44 -3.32 29.61
C THR A 156 9.01 -4.65 29.04
N ILE A 157 9.01 -5.71 29.86
CA ILE A 157 8.59 -7.05 29.43
C ILE A 157 7.10 -7.07 29.12
N SER A 158 6.26 -6.57 30.04
CA SER A 158 4.81 -6.55 29.86
C SER A 158 4.38 -5.69 28.69
N SER A 159 4.97 -4.50 28.53
CA SER A 159 4.69 -3.58 27.41
C SER A 159 5.15 -4.18 26.07
N THR A 160 6.29 -4.87 26.02
CA THR A 160 6.73 -5.57 24.81
C THR A 160 5.76 -6.67 24.41
N ILE A 161 5.27 -7.46 25.37
CA ILE A 161 4.28 -8.51 25.12
C ILE A 161 2.96 -7.89 24.59
N LEU A 162 2.51 -6.80 25.22
CA LEU A 162 1.30 -6.09 24.79
C LEU A 162 1.46 -5.51 23.38
N LEU A 163 2.62 -4.91 23.03
CA LEU A 163 2.91 -4.43 21.69
C LEU A 163 2.94 -5.55 20.65
N CYS A 164 3.53 -6.71 21.01
CA CYS A 164 3.52 -7.89 20.15
C CYS A 164 2.10 -8.40 19.92
N ALA A 165 1.30 -8.53 21.00
CA ALA A 165 -0.09 -8.94 20.90
C ALA A 165 -0.92 -7.96 20.07
N GLY A 166 -0.74 -6.64 20.28
CA GLY A 166 -1.40 -5.60 19.53
C GLY A 166 -1.09 -5.63 18.04
N SER A 167 0.18 -5.74 17.66
CA SER A 167 0.58 -5.81 16.25
C SER A 167 0.11 -7.10 15.57
N MET A 168 0.15 -8.24 16.27
CA MET A 168 -0.41 -9.49 15.76
C MET A 168 -1.92 -9.41 15.58
N PHE A 169 -2.62 -8.71 16.47
CA PHE A 169 -4.05 -8.46 16.35
C PHE A 169 -4.37 -7.57 15.15
N VAL A 170 -3.61 -6.51 14.92
CA VAL A 170 -3.76 -5.64 13.74
C VAL A 170 -3.52 -6.42 12.44
N MET A 171 -2.50 -7.30 12.41
CA MET A 171 -2.27 -8.20 11.29
C MET A 171 -3.48 -9.12 11.05
N TRP A 172 -4.01 -9.75 12.11
CA TRP A 172 -5.19 -10.60 12.03
C TRP A 172 -6.43 -9.82 11.52
N LEU A 173 -6.62 -8.56 11.96
CA LEU A 173 -7.67 -7.69 11.42
C LEU A 173 -7.50 -7.47 9.92
N GLY A 174 -6.27 -7.20 9.46
CA GLY A 174 -5.96 -7.04 8.03
C GLY A 174 -6.29 -8.29 7.22
N GLU A 175 -5.92 -9.47 7.71
CA GLU A 175 -6.27 -10.74 7.07
C GLU A 175 -7.80 -10.95 7.03
N ARG A 176 -8.51 -10.64 8.10
CA ARG A 176 -9.98 -10.76 8.15
C ARG A 176 -10.70 -9.80 7.22
N ILE A 177 -10.18 -8.57 7.06
CA ILE A 177 -10.70 -7.63 6.06
C ILE A 177 -10.49 -8.20 4.65
N THR A 178 -9.32 -8.80 4.37
CA THR A 178 -9.04 -9.42 3.06
C THR A 178 -9.98 -10.58 2.78
N ASP A 179 -10.24 -11.45 3.77
CA ASP A 179 -11.06 -12.66 3.59
C ASP A 179 -12.57 -12.34 3.48
N ARG A 180 -13.06 -11.49 4.37
CA ARG A 180 -14.50 -11.24 4.55
C ARG A 180 -14.96 -9.84 4.16
N GLY A 181 -14.02 -8.92 3.92
CA GLY A 181 -14.28 -7.54 3.55
C GLY A 181 -14.11 -7.28 2.06
N ILE A 182 -13.64 -6.07 1.75
CA ILE A 182 -13.36 -5.59 0.39
C ILE A 182 -11.90 -5.12 0.34
N GLY A 183 -11.20 -5.50 -0.72
CA GLY A 183 -9.84 -5.06 -0.96
C GLY A 183 -8.79 -5.87 -0.20
N ASN A 184 -7.55 -5.38 -0.27
CA ASN A 184 -6.46 -5.89 0.56
C ASN A 184 -6.53 -5.22 1.93
N GLY A 185 -6.90 -5.99 2.97
CA GLY A 185 -7.13 -5.46 4.30
C GLY A 185 -5.91 -4.81 4.95
N ILE A 186 -4.71 -5.32 4.66
CA ILE A 186 -3.46 -4.73 5.15
C ILE A 186 -3.26 -3.33 4.59
N SER A 187 -3.39 -3.19 3.28
CA SER A 187 -3.30 -1.90 2.60
C SER A 187 -4.42 -0.95 3.04
N PHE A 188 -5.60 -1.50 3.33
CA PHE A 188 -6.75 -0.72 3.81
C PHE A 188 -6.53 -0.16 5.22
N ILE A 189 -5.91 -0.92 6.12
CA ILE A 189 -5.53 -0.43 7.46
C ILE A 189 -4.53 0.72 7.36
N ILE A 190 -3.53 0.60 6.48
CA ILE A 190 -2.56 1.69 6.22
C ILE A 190 -3.27 2.93 5.67
N LEU A 191 -4.16 2.74 4.70
CA LEU A 191 -4.98 3.82 4.13
C LEU A 191 -5.75 4.58 5.21
N ILE A 192 -6.41 3.87 6.12
CA ILE A 192 -7.17 4.48 7.23
C ILE A 192 -6.25 5.24 8.19
N GLY A 193 -5.04 4.72 8.44
CA GLY A 193 -4.02 5.43 9.21
C GLY A 193 -3.66 6.77 8.58
N ILE A 194 -3.39 6.78 7.28
CA ILE A 194 -3.04 7.98 6.51
C ILE A 194 -4.21 8.99 6.51
N ILE A 195 -5.41 8.54 6.16
CA ILE A 195 -6.60 9.41 6.09
C ILE A 195 -6.93 10.04 7.45
N ALA A 196 -6.71 9.32 8.54
CA ALA A 196 -7.01 9.82 9.87
C ALA A 196 -6.15 11.05 10.29
N ARG A 197 -4.96 11.18 9.73
CA ARG A 197 -4.07 12.33 9.97
C ARG A 197 -4.35 13.51 9.04
N PHE A 198 -5.00 13.29 7.92
CA PHE A 198 -5.24 14.32 6.92
C PHE A 198 -6.01 15.55 7.42
N PRO A 199 -7.14 15.42 8.17
CA PRO A 199 -7.86 16.58 8.68
C PRO A 199 -7.02 17.44 9.65
N ALA A 200 -6.26 16.79 10.53
CA ALA A 200 -5.39 17.49 11.46
C ALA A 200 -4.26 18.25 10.75
N ALA A 201 -3.67 17.65 9.71
CA ALA A 201 -2.63 18.28 8.89
C ALA A 201 -3.17 19.51 8.14
N ILE A 202 -4.38 19.46 7.59
CA ILE A 202 -5.02 20.63 6.94
C ILE A 202 -5.24 21.76 7.94
N ILE A 203 -5.78 21.46 9.13
CA ILE A 203 -6.05 22.47 10.17
C ILE A 203 -4.73 23.11 10.64
N GLN A 204 -3.69 22.30 10.82
CA GLN A 204 -2.37 22.77 11.22
C GLN A 204 -1.76 23.70 10.16
N GLU A 205 -1.82 23.33 8.87
CA GLU A 205 -1.34 24.17 7.78
C GLU A 205 -2.10 25.48 7.69
N PHE A 206 -3.44 25.42 7.77
CA PHE A 206 -4.29 26.60 7.74
C PHE A 206 -3.93 27.58 8.89
N SER A 207 -3.77 27.07 10.11
CA SER A 207 -3.39 27.91 11.26
C SER A 207 -1.97 28.47 11.14
N SER A 208 -1.01 27.70 10.62
CA SER A 208 0.36 28.15 10.38
C SER A 208 0.40 29.29 9.37
N ARG A 209 -0.31 29.16 8.24
CA ARG A 209 -0.37 30.19 7.20
C ARG A 209 -1.07 31.48 7.63
N LEU A 210 -2.03 31.40 8.52
CA LEU A 210 -2.67 32.59 9.08
C LEU A 210 -1.75 33.36 10.04
N ASN A 211 -0.90 32.64 10.82
CA ASN A 211 -0.08 33.24 11.87
C ASN A 211 1.33 33.64 11.41
N GLU A 212 1.96 32.86 10.50
CA GLU A 212 3.39 32.99 10.16
C GLU A 212 3.66 33.72 8.82
N GLY A 213 2.62 34.14 8.11
CA GLY A 213 2.74 34.88 6.85
C GLY A 213 2.52 34.04 5.59
N GLY A 214 2.04 34.69 4.55
CA GLY A 214 1.60 34.08 3.29
C GLY A 214 0.09 34.18 3.09
N GLY A 215 -0.65 34.23 4.16
CA GLY A 215 -2.10 34.46 4.13
C GLY A 215 -2.90 33.35 3.46
N LEU A 216 -4.20 33.55 3.39
CA LEU A 216 -5.17 32.64 2.79
C LEU A 216 -4.87 32.31 1.32
N MET A 217 -4.19 33.21 0.59
CA MET A 217 -3.87 33.05 -0.83
C MET A 217 -2.87 31.91 -1.07
N VAL A 218 -1.83 31.80 -0.22
CA VAL A 218 -0.84 30.72 -0.31
C VAL A 218 -1.48 29.37 0.01
N PHE A 219 -2.32 29.32 1.05
CA PHE A 219 -3.05 28.11 1.39
C PHE A 219 -3.96 27.61 0.24
N ILE A 220 -4.68 28.50 -0.43
CA ILE A 220 -5.51 28.14 -1.59
C ILE A 220 -4.62 27.59 -2.73
N LEU A 221 -3.47 28.21 -2.99
CA LEU A 221 -2.52 27.74 -3.99
C LEU A 221 -2.02 26.32 -3.67
N GLU A 222 -1.69 26.06 -2.39
CA GLU A 222 -1.26 24.74 -1.92
C GLU A 222 -2.34 23.68 -2.14
N ILE A 223 -3.60 23.98 -1.85
CA ILE A 223 -4.71 23.06 -2.11
C ILE A 223 -4.87 22.78 -3.62
N ILE A 224 -4.72 23.79 -4.48
CA ILE A 224 -4.80 23.60 -5.93
C ILE A 224 -3.66 22.68 -6.41
N VAL A 225 -2.42 22.93 -5.94
CA VAL A 225 -1.26 22.08 -6.28
C VAL A 225 -1.47 20.66 -5.75
N LEU A 226 -1.99 20.49 -4.55
CA LEU A 226 -2.31 19.19 -3.97
C LEU A 226 -3.29 18.41 -4.87
N LEU A 227 -4.38 19.04 -5.30
CA LEU A 227 -5.37 18.43 -6.19
C LEU A 227 -4.75 18.04 -7.54
N PHE A 228 -3.84 18.88 -8.08
CA PHE A 228 -3.12 18.56 -9.29
C PHE A 228 -2.21 17.33 -9.13
N VAL A 229 -1.50 17.24 -8.01
CA VAL A 229 -0.65 16.07 -7.70
C VAL A 229 -1.48 14.80 -7.53
N PHE A 230 -2.65 14.88 -6.87
CA PHE A 230 -3.60 13.75 -6.79
C PHE A 230 -4.06 13.29 -8.18
N ALA A 231 -4.47 14.22 -9.04
CA ALA A 231 -4.90 13.91 -10.41
C ALA A 231 -3.76 13.24 -11.20
N PHE A 232 -2.54 13.74 -11.07
CA PHE A 232 -1.36 13.17 -11.71
C PHE A 232 -1.03 11.76 -11.21
N ALA A 233 -1.11 11.53 -9.90
CA ALA A 233 -0.92 10.20 -9.29
C ALA A 233 -1.99 9.19 -9.76
N ILE A 234 -3.25 9.62 -9.86
CA ILE A 234 -4.33 8.77 -10.39
C ILE A 234 -4.06 8.39 -11.85
N LEU A 235 -3.66 9.34 -12.70
CA LEU A 235 -3.30 9.07 -14.10
C LEU A 235 -2.14 8.10 -14.22
N LEU A 236 -1.13 8.20 -13.36
CA LEU A 236 0.00 7.28 -13.35
C LEU A 236 -0.42 5.84 -12.98
N VAL A 237 -1.26 5.68 -11.95
CA VAL A 237 -1.71 4.36 -11.47
C VAL A 237 -2.69 3.72 -12.47
N GLN A 238 -3.55 4.50 -13.10
CA GLN A 238 -4.50 4.03 -14.11
C GLN A 238 -3.90 3.86 -15.50
N GLY A 239 -2.71 4.41 -15.75
CA GLY A 239 -2.04 4.37 -17.05
C GLY A 239 -1.85 2.94 -17.55
N THR A 240 -2.45 2.61 -18.70
CA THR A 240 -2.34 1.27 -19.32
C THR A 240 -2.01 1.38 -20.79
N ARG A 241 -1.08 0.55 -21.24
CA ARG A 241 -0.83 0.32 -22.68
C ARG A 241 -1.59 -0.92 -23.13
N ARG A 242 -2.44 -0.76 -24.13
CA ARG A 242 -3.23 -1.86 -24.70
C ARG A 242 -2.49 -2.52 -25.87
N ILE A 243 -2.17 -3.82 -25.74
CA ILE A 243 -1.58 -4.60 -26.81
C ILE A 243 -2.72 -5.34 -27.55
N PRO A 244 -2.88 -5.15 -28.88
CA PRO A 244 -3.91 -5.87 -29.61
C PRO A 244 -3.54 -7.35 -29.74
N VAL A 245 -4.49 -8.22 -29.42
CA VAL A 245 -4.39 -9.68 -29.58
C VAL A 245 -5.56 -10.15 -30.43
N GLN A 246 -5.28 -11.04 -31.36
CA GLN A 246 -6.27 -11.64 -32.21
C GLN A 246 -6.35 -13.14 -31.91
N TYR A 247 -7.56 -13.62 -31.66
CA TYR A 247 -7.83 -15.04 -31.48
C TYR A 247 -8.25 -15.67 -32.80
N ALA A 248 -7.84 -16.93 -33.02
CA ALA A 248 -8.22 -17.68 -34.23
C ALA A 248 -9.74 -17.83 -34.27
N LYS A 249 -10.30 -17.68 -35.47
CA LYS A 249 -11.72 -17.94 -35.69
C LYS A 249 -11.99 -19.44 -35.64
N ARG A 250 -12.97 -19.86 -34.85
CA ARG A 250 -13.47 -21.24 -34.85
C ARG A 250 -14.79 -21.30 -35.62
N MET A 251 -14.87 -22.20 -36.60
CA MET A 251 -16.11 -22.54 -37.28
C MET A 251 -16.74 -23.75 -36.57
N VAL A 252 -17.96 -23.61 -36.05
CA VAL A 252 -18.74 -24.70 -35.48
C VAL A 252 -20.04 -24.78 -36.29
N GLY A 253 -20.10 -25.73 -37.22
CA GLY A 253 -21.17 -25.77 -38.23
C GLY A 253 -21.13 -24.54 -39.14
N ASN A 254 -22.29 -23.91 -39.37
CA ASN A 254 -22.44 -22.73 -40.21
C ASN A 254 -22.24 -21.38 -39.45
N LYS A 255 -21.85 -21.44 -38.18
CA LYS A 255 -21.66 -20.23 -37.35
C LYS A 255 -20.17 -20.02 -37.05
N GLN A 256 -19.73 -18.79 -37.29
CA GLN A 256 -18.38 -18.33 -37.00
C GLN A 256 -18.31 -17.82 -35.56
N TYR A 257 -17.48 -18.45 -34.71
CA TYR A 257 -17.20 -18.01 -33.34
C TYR A 257 -15.76 -17.51 -33.24
N GLY A 258 -15.55 -16.41 -32.51
CA GLY A 258 -14.22 -15.82 -32.31
C GLY A 258 -13.83 -14.80 -33.40
N GLY A 259 -12.57 -14.40 -33.41
CA GLY A 259 -12.05 -13.42 -34.37
C GLY A 259 -12.21 -11.96 -33.92
N VAL A 260 -12.72 -11.71 -32.70
CA VAL A 260 -12.78 -10.36 -32.12
C VAL A 260 -11.38 -9.98 -31.65
N ARG A 261 -10.95 -8.75 -31.99
CA ARG A 261 -9.72 -8.17 -31.45
C ARG A 261 -9.92 -7.90 -29.97
N GLN A 262 -9.10 -8.51 -29.15
CA GLN A 262 -9.00 -8.22 -27.72
C GLN A 262 -7.72 -7.46 -27.42
N TYR A 263 -7.66 -6.83 -26.27
CA TYR A 263 -6.49 -6.05 -25.86
C TYR A 263 -5.99 -6.55 -24.51
N ILE A 264 -4.70 -6.78 -24.41
CA ILE A 264 -4.03 -7.04 -23.12
C ILE A 264 -3.65 -5.69 -22.54
N PRO A 265 -4.24 -5.26 -21.41
CA PRO A 265 -3.84 -4.03 -20.75
C PRO A 265 -2.56 -4.27 -19.94
N LEU A 266 -1.45 -3.65 -20.34
CA LEU A 266 -0.22 -3.58 -19.56
C LEU A 266 -0.22 -2.28 -18.76
N LYS A 267 -0.21 -2.37 -17.44
CA LYS A 267 -0.14 -1.20 -16.56
C LYS A 267 1.26 -0.57 -16.65
N VAL A 268 1.33 0.76 -16.72
CA VAL A 268 2.59 1.53 -16.68
C VAL A 268 3.29 1.31 -15.34
N ASN A 269 2.51 1.30 -14.26
CA ASN A 269 2.95 0.92 -12.93
C ASN A 269 2.36 -0.44 -12.56
N ALA A 270 2.96 -1.52 -13.06
CA ALA A 270 2.52 -2.88 -12.77
C ALA A 270 2.82 -3.31 -11.32
N ALA A 271 3.86 -2.74 -10.73
CA ALA A 271 4.30 -3.02 -9.37
C ALA A 271 3.45 -2.30 -8.29
N ASN A 272 2.51 -1.43 -8.69
CA ASN A 272 1.67 -0.61 -7.81
C ASN A 272 2.52 0.17 -6.76
N VAL A 273 2.20 0.04 -5.48
CA VAL A 273 2.84 0.78 -4.38
C VAL A 273 4.02 0.02 -3.76
N MET A 274 4.17 -1.26 -4.08
CA MET A 274 5.17 -2.13 -3.44
C MET A 274 6.61 -1.61 -3.53
N PRO A 275 7.12 -1.12 -4.67
CA PRO A 275 8.50 -0.62 -4.77
C PRO A 275 8.81 0.49 -3.78
N ILE A 276 7.84 1.34 -3.49
CA ILE A 276 7.99 2.49 -2.59
C ILE A 276 8.09 2.01 -1.14
N ILE A 277 7.24 1.05 -0.76
CA ILE A 277 7.25 0.45 0.57
C ILE A 277 8.61 -0.25 0.82
N PHE A 278 9.14 -0.95 -0.20
CA PHE A 278 10.46 -1.59 -0.14
C PHE A 278 11.59 -0.57 0.00
N ALA A 279 11.59 0.46 -0.82
CA ALA A 279 12.60 1.51 -0.76
C ALA A 279 12.61 2.16 0.64
N GLN A 280 11.42 2.43 1.20
CA GLN A 280 11.28 3.01 2.52
C GLN A 280 11.76 2.06 3.64
N ALA A 281 11.42 0.77 3.55
CA ALA A 281 11.89 -0.22 4.52
C ALA A 281 13.42 -0.35 4.55
N ILE A 282 14.08 -0.28 3.38
CA ILE A 282 15.54 -0.29 3.29
C ILE A 282 16.14 1.00 3.83
N MET A 283 15.53 2.15 3.54
CA MET A 283 15.97 3.43 4.08
C MET A 283 15.87 3.51 5.60
N PHE A 284 15.00 2.67 6.21
CA PHE A 284 14.89 2.56 7.66
C PHE A 284 16.11 1.86 8.31
N ILE A 285 16.77 0.94 7.61
CA ILE A 285 17.88 0.15 8.16
C ILE A 285 19.08 1.01 8.61
N PRO A 286 19.63 1.94 7.80
CA PRO A 286 20.71 2.81 8.23
C PRO A 286 20.37 3.66 9.44
N ILE A 287 19.13 4.11 9.53
CA ILE A 287 18.65 4.95 10.61
C ILE A 287 18.50 4.16 11.92
N ALA A 288 17.98 2.92 11.83
CA ALA A 288 17.90 2.02 12.97
C ALA A 288 19.30 1.67 13.51
N LEU A 289 20.28 1.42 12.62
CA LEU A 289 21.67 1.15 13.00
C LEU A 289 22.34 2.37 13.66
N ALA A 290 22.02 3.57 13.18
CA ALA A 290 22.52 4.81 13.76
C ALA A 290 22.02 5.04 15.19
N GLY A 291 20.78 4.60 15.50
CA GLY A 291 20.22 4.68 16.85
C GLY A 291 20.93 3.82 17.91
N PHE A 292 21.66 2.78 17.48
CA PHE A 292 22.48 1.94 18.35
C PHE A 292 23.93 2.46 18.55
N SER A 293 24.37 3.44 17.76
CA SER A 293 25.71 4.01 17.85
C SER A 293 25.72 5.11 18.91
N THR A 294 26.48 4.90 19.98
CA THR A 294 26.72 5.88 21.07
C THR A 294 27.78 6.92 20.72
N SER A 295 28.50 6.75 19.61
CA SER A 295 29.47 7.72 19.11
C SER A 295 28.82 8.81 18.31
N GLU A 296 29.43 10.00 18.23
CA GLU A 296 28.94 11.11 17.40
C GLU A 296 28.60 10.62 16.00
N ALA A 297 27.36 10.85 15.58
CA ALA A 297 26.88 10.44 14.26
C ALA A 297 27.80 10.98 13.17
N GLY A 298 28.50 10.11 12.47
CA GLY A 298 29.38 10.51 11.36
C GLY A 298 28.63 11.32 10.30
N ALA A 299 29.35 12.05 9.45
CA ALA A 299 28.76 12.89 8.40
C ALA A 299 27.77 12.09 7.52
N PHE A 300 28.04 10.82 7.29
CA PHE A 300 27.15 9.92 6.55
C PHE A 300 25.81 9.72 7.28
N THR A 301 25.82 9.44 8.56
CA THR A 301 24.61 9.20 9.37
C THR A 301 23.76 10.47 9.45
N ARG A 302 24.38 11.64 9.63
CA ARG A 302 23.66 12.93 9.64
C ARG A 302 23.00 13.23 8.30
N ALA A 303 23.63 12.89 7.17
CA ALA A 303 23.08 13.07 5.84
C ALA A 303 21.83 12.20 5.60
N PHE A 304 21.76 10.99 6.20
CA PHE A 304 20.62 10.08 6.08
C PHE A 304 19.53 10.29 7.14
N MET A 305 19.85 10.91 8.28
CA MET A 305 18.84 11.25 9.29
C MET A 305 17.94 12.42 8.87
N ASN A 306 18.42 13.26 7.95
CA ASN A 306 17.65 14.40 7.48
C ASN A 306 16.80 13.99 6.26
N ASN A 307 15.50 13.74 6.48
CA ASN A 307 14.56 13.33 5.42
C ASN A 307 14.40 14.38 4.31
N ASP A 308 14.72 15.62 4.55
CA ASP A 308 14.66 16.70 3.56
C ASP A 308 15.98 16.88 2.83
N GLY A 309 17.02 16.15 3.25
CA GLY A 309 18.35 16.22 2.66
C GLY A 309 18.36 15.71 1.22
N PHE A 310 19.17 16.37 0.38
CA PHE A 310 19.35 15.95 -1.02
C PHE A 310 19.78 14.47 -1.14
N TRP A 311 20.75 14.04 -0.32
CA TRP A 311 21.29 12.68 -0.36
C TRP A 311 20.24 11.62 0.01
N TYR A 312 19.42 11.89 1.02
CA TYR A 312 18.33 11.01 1.40
C TYR A 312 17.35 10.81 0.24
N ASN A 313 16.87 11.91 -0.35
CA ASN A 313 15.90 11.89 -1.44
C ASN A 313 16.48 11.31 -2.74
N ALA A 314 17.76 11.54 -3.04
CA ALA A 314 18.43 10.98 -4.21
C ALA A 314 18.56 9.44 -4.11
N VAL A 315 19.00 8.93 -2.96
CA VAL A 315 19.09 7.48 -2.73
C VAL A 315 17.70 6.85 -2.69
N PHE A 316 16.73 7.50 -2.08
CA PHE A 316 15.35 7.03 -2.05
C PHE A 316 14.74 6.92 -3.45
N ALA A 317 14.91 7.95 -4.29
CA ALA A 317 14.47 7.93 -5.69
C ALA A 317 15.16 6.80 -6.49
N LEU A 318 16.46 6.61 -6.31
CA LEU A 318 17.21 5.56 -6.98
C LEU A 318 16.70 4.17 -6.56
N LEU A 319 16.48 3.95 -5.26
CA LEU A 319 15.91 2.70 -4.75
C LEU A 319 14.52 2.42 -5.33
N ILE A 320 13.65 3.42 -5.43
CA ILE A 320 12.33 3.27 -6.04
C ILE A 320 12.46 2.81 -7.48
N ILE A 321 13.35 3.41 -8.28
CA ILE A 321 13.57 3.02 -9.67
C ILE A 321 14.03 1.55 -9.74
N VAL A 322 15.05 1.19 -8.98
CA VAL A 322 15.60 -0.18 -8.95
C VAL A 322 14.52 -1.18 -8.54
N PHE A 323 13.78 -0.92 -7.47
CA PHE A 323 12.73 -1.82 -7.01
C PHE A 323 11.52 -1.89 -7.95
N THR A 324 11.22 -0.81 -8.67
CA THR A 324 10.14 -0.84 -9.68
C THR A 324 10.51 -1.80 -10.82
N TYR A 325 11.73 -1.76 -11.32
CA TYR A 325 12.22 -2.73 -12.32
C TYR A 325 12.19 -4.15 -11.79
N PHE A 326 12.75 -4.35 -10.60
CA PHE A 326 12.81 -5.65 -9.94
C PHE A 326 11.42 -6.25 -9.73
N TYR A 327 10.48 -5.48 -9.19
CA TYR A 327 9.12 -5.93 -8.94
C TYR A 327 8.33 -6.20 -10.22
N THR A 328 8.51 -5.35 -11.22
CA THR A 328 7.85 -5.55 -12.51
C THR A 328 8.29 -6.85 -13.17
N ALA A 329 9.58 -7.17 -13.11
CA ALA A 329 10.13 -8.42 -13.63
C ALA A 329 9.60 -9.68 -12.91
N ILE A 330 9.24 -9.56 -11.62
CA ILE A 330 8.68 -10.67 -10.83
C ILE A 330 7.20 -10.89 -11.14
N ILE A 331 6.43 -9.79 -11.14
CA ILE A 331 4.96 -9.86 -11.29
C ILE A 331 4.56 -10.26 -12.71
N ILE A 332 5.25 -9.72 -13.70
CA ILE A 332 4.95 -9.97 -15.10
C ILE A 332 5.98 -10.94 -15.65
N ASN A 333 5.52 -12.17 -15.96
CA ASN A 333 6.33 -13.16 -16.63
C ASN A 333 5.97 -13.20 -18.12
N PRO A 334 6.79 -12.59 -19.02
CA PRO A 334 6.49 -12.53 -20.44
C PRO A 334 6.39 -13.91 -21.10
N VAL A 335 7.17 -14.89 -20.59
CA VAL A 335 7.17 -16.27 -21.12
C VAL A 335 5.83 -16.94 -20.85
N GLN A 336 5.35 -16.90 -19.60
CA GLN A 336 4.05 -17.45 -19.23
C GLN A 336 2.90 -16.77 -20.01
N MET A 337 2.97 -15.45 -20.18
CA MET A 337 1.97 -14.73 -20.97
C MET A 337 1.94 -15.19 -22.43
N ALA A 338 3.11 -15.37 -23.05
CA ALA A 338 3.23 -15.85 -24.42
C ALA A 338 2.76 -17.30 -24.58
N GLU A 339 3.04 -18.17 -23.59
CA GLU A 339 2.54 -19.55 -23.56
C GLU A 339 1.02 -19.61 -23.41
N ASN A 340 0.45 -18.84 -22.49
CA ASN A 340 -0.99 -18.74 -22.31
C ASN A 340 -1.70 -18.24 -23.57
N LEU A 341 -1.14 -17.25 -24.25
CA LEU A 341 -1.64 -16.79 -25.54
C LEU A 341 -1.62 -17.90 -26.57
N LYS A 342 -0.52 -18.65 -26.66
CA LYS A 342 -0.38 -19.77 -27.60
C LYS A 342 -1.37 -20.89 -27.31
N LEU A 343 -1.56 -21.27 -26.04
CA LEU A 343 -2.51 -22.29 -25.59
C LEU A 343 -3.96 -21.91 -25.95
N ASN A 344 -4.29 -20.62 -25.85
CA ASN A 344 -5.61 -20.09 -26.18
C ASN A 344 -5.77 -19.74 -27.68
N ASN A 345 -4.82 -20.15 -28.55
CA ASN A 345 -4.79 -19.81 -29.98
C ASN A 345 -4.86 -18.28 -30.25
N GLY A 346 -4.33 -17.48 -29.33
CA GLY A 346 -4.19 -16.05 -29.49
C GLY A 346 -2.81 -15.71 -30.07
N PHE A 347 -2.75 -14.68 -30.89
CA PHE A 347 -1.49 -14.15 -31.41
C PHE A 347 -1.52 -12.63 -31.48
N ILE A 348 -0.35 -12.02 -31.40
CA ILE A 348 -0.17 -10.58 -31.61
C ILE A 348 0.06 -10.36 -33.11
N PRO A 349 -0.75 -9.51 -33.80
CA PRO A 349 -0.55 -9.23 -35.20
C PRO A 349 0.88 -8.74 -35.50
N GLY A 350 1.55 -9.38 -36.45
CA GLY A 350 2.92 -9.05 -36.83
C GLY A 350 4.04 -9.73 -36.03
N VAL A 351 3.72 -10.53 -34.99
CA VAL A 351 4.70 -11.22 -34.16
C VAL A 351 4.45 -12.75 -34.18
N LYS A 352 5.49 -13.55 -34.40
CA LYS A 352 5.37 -15.02 -34.40
C LYS A 352 5.02 -15.51 -32.98
N PRO A 353 4.02 -16.43 -32.84
CA PRO A 353 3.65 -17.01 -31.54
C PRO A 353 4.81 -17.72 -30.86
N GLY A 354 4.88 -17.66 -29.54
CA GLY A 354 5.91 -18.30 -28.70
C GLY A 354 7.02 -17.35 -28.27
N LYS A 355 8.29 -17.73 -28.44
CA LYS A 355 9.45 -17.00 -27.94
C LYS A 355 9.50 -15.54 -28.42
N LYS A 356 9.18 -15.28 -29.68
CA LYS A 356 9.15 -13.93 -30.25
C LYS A 356 8.06 -13.05 -29.62
N THR A 357 6.94 -13.63 -29.23
CA THR A 357 5.88 -12.93 -28.49
C THR A 357 6.35 -12.56 -27.09
N ALA A 358 7.08 -13.46 -26.39
CA ALA A 358 7.67 -13.17 -25.08
C ALA A 358 8.69 -12.02 -25.17
N GLU A 359 9.61 -12.06 -26.14
CA GLU A 359 10.60 -10.99 -26.37
C GLU A 359 9.93 -9.65 -26.68
N TYR A 360 8.84 -9.64 -27.44
CA TYR A 360 8.08 -8.43 -27.77
C TYR A 360 7.40 -7.84 -26.52
N ILE A 361 6.75 -8.68 -25.71
CA ILE A 361 6.11 -8.25 -24.44
C ILE A 361 7.18 -7.68 -23.50
N ASP A 362 8.29 -8.36 -23.33
CA ASP A 362 9.41 -7.95 -22.49
C ASP A 362 9.99 -6.59 -22.92
N SER A 363 10.21 -6.39 -24.22
CA SER A 363 10.66 -5.11 -24.76
C SER A 363 9.68 -3.96 -24.48
N ILE A 364 8.38 -4.21 -24.56
CA ILE A 364 7.37 -3.20 -24.24
C ILE A 364 7.38 -2.90 -22.75
N MET A 365 7.44 -3.94 -21.91
CA MET A 365 7.46 -3.78 -20.46
C MET A 365 8.66 -2.98 -19.99
N THR A 366 9.86 -3.29 -20.48
CA THR A 366 11.08 -2.54 -20.15
C THR A 366 10.97 -1.06 -20.51
N ARG A 367 10.41 -0.76 -21.69
CA ARG A 367 10.19 0.63 -22.14
C ARG A 367 9.10 1.36 -21.34
N LEU A 368 8.09 0.65 -20.84
CA LEU A 368 7.03 1.24 -20.00
C LEU A 368 7.49 1.45 -18.56
N THR A 369 8.31 0.55 -18.03
CA THR A 369 8.77 0.61 -16.65
C THR A 369 9.67 1.80 -16.39
N LEU A 370 10.50 2.21 -17.38
CA LEU A 370 11.39 3.35 -17.22
C LEU A 370 10.65 4.68 -16.92
N PRO A 371 9.75 5.17 -17.78
CA PRO A 371 9.00 6.39 -17.45
C PRO A 371 8.11 6.21 -16.20
N GLY A 372 7.52 5.02 -16.01
CA GLY A 372 6.72 4.71 -14.83
C GLY A 372 7.52 4.84 -13.53
N SER A 373 8.73 4.27 -13.47
CA SER A 373 9.61 4.35 -12.31
C SER A 373 10.13 5.76 -12.04
N CYS A 374 10.49 6.51 -13.09
CA CYS A 374 10.90 7.90 -12.94
C CYS A 374 9.76 8.79 -12.40
N LEU A 375 8.54 8.62 -12.90
CA LEU A 375 7.38 9.36 -12.42
C LEU A 375 7.02 8.98 -10.98
N LEU A 376 7.13 7.69 -10.61
CA LEU A 376 6.95 7.25 -9.23
C LEU A 376 7.99 7.88 -8.30
N ALA A 377 9.26 7.88 -8.69
CA ALA A 377 10.33 8.48 -7.92
C ALA A 377 10.12 10.01 -7.76
N LEU A 378 9.67 10.69 -8.84
CA LEU A 378 9.33 12.11 -8.78
C LEU A 378 8.23 12.38 -7.74
N ILE A 379 7.12 11.64 -7.79
CA ILE A 379 6.02 11.80 -6.81
C ILE A 379 6.52 11.50 -5.39
N ALA A 380 7.38 10.50 -5.23
CA ALA A 380 7.91 10.12 -3.92
C ALA A 380 8.78 11.21 -3.28
N VAL A 381 9.45 12.04 -4.07
CA VAL A 381 10.33 13.12 -3.60
C VAL A 381 9.59 14.47 -3.48
N LEU A 382 8.39 14.61 -4.03
CA LEU A 382 7.59 15.84 -3.96
C LEU A 382 7.44 16.44 -2.55
N PRO A 383 7.26 15.66 -1.46
CA PRO A 383 7.20 16.21 -0.10
C PRO A 383 8.41 17.06 0.29
N ALA A 384 9.62 16.64 -0.12
CA ALA A 384 10.83 17.40 0.15
C ALA A 384 10.82 18.75 -0.58
N PHE A 385 10.34 18.79 -1.82
CA PHE A 385 10.15 20.05 -2.55
C PHE A 385 9.08 20.92 -1.89
N ALA A 386 7.94 20.37 -1.47
CA ALA A 386 6.89 21.14 -0.78
C ALA A 386 7.42 21.83 0.47
N ARG A 387 8.30 21.16 1.21
CA ARG A 387 8.96 21.76 2.40
C ARG A 387 9.88 22.93 2.08
N LEU A 388 10.57 22.91 0.94
CA LEU A 388 11.37 24.06 0.48
C LEU A 388 10.50 25.33 0.24
N PHE A 389 9.22 25.14 -0.08
CA PHE A 389 8.25 26.23 -0.22
C PHE A 389 7.57 26.62 1.12
N GLY A 390 8.05 26.06 2.24
CA GLY A 390 7.60 26.43 3.58
C GLY A 390 6.29 25.75 4.00
N VAL A 391 5.89 24.65 3.34
CA VAL A 391 4.74 23.83 3.76
C VAL A 391 5.09 23.09 5.04
N SER A 392 4.14 23.03 6.00
CA SER A 392 4.35 22.29 7.26
C SER A 392 4.64 20.82 7.00
N MET A 393 5.44 20.19 7.86
CA MET A 393 5.87 18.81 7.67
C MET A 393 4.70 17.82 7.58
N GLY A 394 3.69 18.00 8.44
CA GLY A 394 2.50 17.13 8.45
C GLY A 394 1.72 17.20 7.15
N PHE A 395 1.58 18.38 6.57
CA PHE A 395 0.83 18.59 5.33
C PHE A 395 1.66 18.24 4.09
N ALA A 396 2.97 18.51 4.09
CA ALA A 396 3.88 18.19 3.00
C ALA A 396 3.88 16.69 2.63
N GLN A 397 3.69 15.80 3.61
CA GLN A 397 3.61 14.36 3.38
C GLN A 397 2.42 13.94 2.49
N PHE A 398 1.38 14.77 2.39
CA PHE A 398 0.24 14.54 1.50
C PHE A 398 0.45 15.07 0.08
N PHE A 399 1.46 15.90 -0.16
CA PHE A 399 1.83 16.34 -1.52
C PHE A 399 2.50 15.25 -2.35
N GLY A 400 2.82 14.11 -1.77
CA GLY A 400 3.49 13.05 -2.50
C GLY A 400 3.94 11.95 -1.56
N GLY A 401 5.10 11.39 -1.87
CA GLY A 401 5.69 10.35 -1.06
C GLY A 401 4.88 9.05 -1.07
N THR A 402 5.17 8.24 -0.09
CA THR A 402 4.53 6.93 0.09
C THR A 402 3.05 7.03 0.43
N SER A 403 2.66 8.04 1.21
CA SER A 403 1.28 8.21 1.69
C SER A 403 0.28 8.47 0.59
N LEU A 404 0.59 9.41 -0.31
CA LEU A 404 -0.29 9.74 -1.44
C LEU A 404 -0.43 8.55 -2.38
N LEU A 405 0.68 7.90 -2.71
CA LEU A 405 0.67 6.77 -3.64
C LEU A 405 -0.05 5.54 -3.06
N ILE A 406 0.14 5.27 -1.76
CA ILE A 406 -0.62 4.21 -1.07
C ILE A 406 -2.11 4.55 -1.06
N MET A 407 -2.46 5.79 -0.72
CA MET A 407 -3.85 6.23 -0.68
C MET A 407 -4.53 6.08 -2.04
N VAL A 408 -3.92 6.60 -3.12
CA VAL A 408 -4.45 6.50 -4.48
C VAL A 408 -4.51 5.04 -4.95
N GLY A 409 -3.44 4.27 -4.74
CA GLY A 409 -3.37 2.86 -5.17
C GLY A 409 -4.45 2.00 -4.49
N VAL A 410 -4.57 2.10 -3.18
CA VAL A 410 -5.54 1.29 -2.41
C VAL A 410 -6.98 1.69 -2.74
N ILE A 411 -7.28 3.00 -2.87
CA ILE A 411 -8.61 3.45 -3.26
C ILE A 411 -8.98 2.92 -4.64
N LEU A 412 -8.08 3.02 -5.62
CA LEU A 412 -8.34 2.53 -6.98
C LEU A 412 -8.50 1.01 -7.02
N ASP A 413 -7.66 0.25 -6.33
CA ASP A 413 -7.79 -1.21 -6.25
C ASP A 413 -9.11 -1.63 -5.58
N THR A 414 -9.52 -0.91 -4.54
CA THR A 414 -10.80 -1.16 -3.85
C THR A 414 -11.99 -0.85 -4.76
N LEU A 415 -11.95 0.27 -5.49
CA LEU A 415 -12.99 0.64 -6.46
C LEU A 415 -13.09 -0.40 -7.58
N GLN A 416 -11.96 -0.86 -8.15
CA GLN A 416 -11.96 -1.90 -9.18
C GLN A 416 -12.57 -3.21 -8.68
N GLN A 417 -12.30 -3.60 -7.43
CA GLN A 417 -12.92 -4.80 -6.85
C GLN A 417 -14.43 -4.64 -6.63
N ILE A 418 -14.89 -3.45 -6.22
CA ILE A 418 -16.33 -3.15 -6.10
C ILE A 418 -16.99 -3.22 -7.48
N GLU A 419 -16.39 -2.61 -8.51
CA GLU A 419 -16.90 -2.64 -9.88
C GLU A 419 -16.95 -4.06 -10.44
N SER A 420 -15.90 -4.87 -10.22
CA SER A 420 -15.87 -6.27 -10.66
C SER A 420 -17.02 -7.08 -10.04
N LYS A 421 -17.25 -6.93 -8.73
CA LYS A 421 -18.36 -7.61 -8.05
C LYS A 421 -19.73 -7.13 -8.47
N LEU A 422 -19.88 -5.84 -8.79
CA LEU A 422 -21.12 -5.31 -9.36
C LEU A 422 -21.40 -5.92 -10.73
N LEU A 423 -20.38 -6.09 -11.57
CA LEU A 423 -20.51 -6.70 -12.89
C LEU A 423 -20.83 -8.20 -12.81
N GLU A 424 -20.17 -8.96 -11.92
CA GLU A 424 -20.49 -10.38 -11.71
C GLU A 424 -21.97 -10.59 -11.39
N ARG A 425 -22.53 -9.82 -10.46
CA ARG A 425 -23.95 -9.91 -10.11
C ARG A 425 -24.89 -9.45 -11.20
N HIS A 426 -24.46 -8.50 -12.04
CA HIS A 426 -25.26 -8.09 -13.18
C HIS A 426 -25.39 -9.23 -14.20
N TYR A 427 -24.35 -10.03 -14.40
CA TYR A 427 -24.38 -11.24 -15.23
C TYR A 427 -25.20 -12.36 -14.58
N ASP A 428 -25.09 -12.60 -13.27
CA ASP A 428 -25.89 -13.60 -12.55
C ASP A 428 -27.39 -13.25 -12.62
N GLY A 429 -27.75 -11.98 -12.49
CA GLY A 429 -29.15 -11.51 -12.66
C GLY A 429 -29.71 -11.76 -14.06
N PHE A 430 -28.88 -11.80 -15.10
CA PHE A 430 -29.29 -12.25 -16.44
C PHE A 430 -29.50 -13.77 -16.50
N TYR A 431 -28.77 -14.57 -15.73
CA TYR A 431 -28.97 -16.00 -15.63
C TYR A 431 -30.19 -16.36 -14.76
N GLU A 432 -30.40 -15.66 -13.63
CA GLU A 432 -31.56 -15.90 -12.74
C GLU A 432 -32.86 -15.30 -13.27
N SER A 433 -32.85 -14.20 -13.99
CA SER A 433 -34.03 -13.65 -14.66
C SER A 433 -34.48 -14.48 -15.86
N GLY A 434 -34.00 -15.75 -15.93
CA GLY A 434 -34.57 -16.79 -16.74
C GLY A 434 -34.88 -16.32 -18.14
N MET A 435 -33.92 -16.35 -19.01
CA MET A 435 -34.22 -16.95 -20.28
C MET A 435 -34.55 -18.42 -20.01
N ARG A 436 -35.73 -18.71 -19.46
CA ARG A 436 -36.49 -19.86 -19.93
C ARG A 436 -36.58 -19.65 -21.43
N ILE A 437 -35.61 -20.16 -22.15
CA ILE A 437 -35.78 -20.49 -23.56
C ILE A 437 -36.97 -21.40 -23.55
N LYS A 438 -38.16 -20.85 -23.76
CA LYS A 438 -39.31 -21.64 -24.23
C LYS A 438 -38.78 -22.33 -25.46
N GLY A 439 -38.32 -23.58 -25.27
CA GLY A 439 -38.11 -24.47 -26.36
C GLY A 439 -39.40 -24.49 -27.15
N ARG A 440 -39.40 -23.86 -28.29
CA ARG A 440 -40.38 -24.14 -29.32
C ARG A 440 -40.17 -25.63 -29.62
N SER A 441 -40.96 -26.46 -28.95
CA SER A 441 -41.24 -27.77 -29.45
C SER A 441 -41.74 -27.55 -30.87
N ALA A 442 -40.88 -27.78 -31.86
CA ALA A 442 -41.29 -27.99 -33.22
C ALA A 442 -42.16 -29.22 -33.16
N MET A 443 -43.48 -29.03 -33.16
CA MET A 443 -44.42 -30.04 -33.52
C MET A 443 -44.09 -30.50 -34.92
N ALA A 444 -44.00 -31.82 -35.01
CA ALA A 444 -44.12 -32.62 -36.18
C ALA A 444 -45.19 -32.09 -37.16
N TYR A 445 -44.86 -32.06 -38.38
CA TYR A 445 -45.48 -32.77 -39.52
C TYR A 445 -44.45 -32.75 -40.62
#